data_265cf83499c427124b37b3d82d04a412
#
_entry.id   265cf83499c427124b37b3d82d04a412
#
_cell.length_a   1.000
_cell.length_b   1.000
_cell.length_c   1.000
_cell.angle_alpha   90.00
_cell.angle_beta   90.00
_cell.angle_gamma   90.00
#
_symmetry.space_group_name_H-M   'P 1'
#
loop_
_entity.id
_entity.type
_entity.pdbx_description
1 polymer ?
#
loop_
_entity_poly.entity_id
_entity_poly.type
_entity_poly.pdbx_seq_one_letter_code
_entity_poly.pdbx_strand_id
1 'polypeptide(L)'
;MKRPGKELEKYWYAGLTGFFVIVAALVVYAITSNLTGLGKIFGALNSALMPVYIGVVIAYLLSPLVNKSDRYIFIPLWSKIFKGKKKKASNVARGCSVFFVLLLAIFVVFGIMMLVIPEIIDSITGLAKSMPEYYNNVKNWGTHIFKSNPEFADYFTKASKDIFDKLLDWLQNDLLPNSDKFLGAITDGVMDATSVLVDFFIGLIVSIYLMAGKENFCAQAKKLIFAVLPAKRAGSVLSVLSETHGVFAKFISGKIIDSLIVGVLTFIIMNIAGIPVSYTHLRAHETTL
;
A
#
# COMPACT_ATOMS: atom_id res chain seq x y z
N MET A 1 -58.90 43.37 -20.12
CA MET A 1 -57.76 43.74 -19.28
C MET A 1 -56.77 42.61 -19.26
N LYS A 2 -55.64 42.70 -20.00
CA LYS A 2 -54.56 41.70 -19.97
C LYS A 2 -53.82 41.84 -18.61
N ARG A 3 -53.70 40.75 -17.88
CA ARG A 3 -52.95 40.70 -16.61
C ARG A 3 -51.47 41.04 -16.85
N PRO A 4 -50.94 42.14 -16.27
CA PRO A 4 -49.55 42.56 -16.51
C PRO A 4 -48.48 41.61 -15.98
N GLY A 5 -48.83 40.55 -15.24
CA GLY A 5 -47.88 39.63 -14.63
C GLY A 5 -47.22 38.64 -15.57
N LYS A 6 -47.85 38.21 -16.66
CA LYS A 6 -47.29 37.17 -17.54
C LYS A 6 -46.14 37.64 -18.45
N GLU A 7 -46.11 38.92 -18.80
CA GLU A 7 -45.03 39.48 -19.61
C GLU A 7 -43.78 39.73 -18.75
N LEU A 8 -43.99 40.22 -17.51
CA LEU A 8 -42.85 40.40 -16.55
C LEU A 8 -42.20 39.04 -16.20
N GLU A 9 -42.94 37.98 -15.99
CA GLU A 9 -42.38 36.67 -15.73
C GLU A 9 -41.53 36.18 -16.91
N LYS A 10 -41.95 36.39 -18.17
CA LYS A 10 -41.18 36.01 -19.35
C LYS A 10 -39.81 36.72 -19.41
N TYR A 11 -39.80 38.02 -19.13
CA TYR A 11 -38.53 38.79 -19.09
C TYR A 11 -37.65 38.40 -17.90
N TRP A 12 -38.25 38.05 -16.77
CA TRP A 12 -37.53 37.56 -15.59
C TRP A 12 -36.83 36.21 -15.87
N TYR A 13 -37.54 35.25 -16.48
CA TYR A 13 -36.89 33.96 -16.86
C TYR A 13 -35.82 34.16 -17.95
N ALA A 14 -36.05 35.01 -18.93
CA ALA A 14 -35.02 35.33 -19.93
C ALA A 14 -33.77 35.98 -19.31
N GLY A 15 -33.96 36.91 -18.36
CA GLY A 15 -32.87 37.55 -17.62
C GLY A 15 -32.11 36.54 -16.77
N LEU A 16 -32.82 35.65 -16.08
CA LEU A 16 -32.20 34.56 -15.27
C LEU A 16 -31.43 33.59 -16.14
N THR A 17 -31.98 33.20 -17.28
CA THR A 17 -31.30 32.31 -18.24
C THR A 17 -30.03 32.98 -18.80
N GLY A 18 -30.11 34.28 -19.19
CA GLY A 18 -28.98 35.05 -19.65
C GLY A 18 -27.87 35.17 -18.57
N PHE A 19 -28.27 35.41 -17.32
CA PHE A 19 -27.32 35.44 -16.20
C PHE A 19 -26.59 34.06 -16.02
N PHE A 20 -27.31 32.96 -16.03
CA PHE A 20 -26.69 31.63 -15.92
C PHE A 20 -25.79 31.32 -17.11
N VAL A 21 -26.15 31.70 -18.33
CA VAL A 21 -25.28 31.49 -19.51
C VAL A 21 -24.00 32.33 -19.39
N ILE A 22 -24.07 33.60 -18.93
CA ILE A 22 -22.89 34.41 -18.73
C ILE A 22 -22.01 33.84 -17.61
N VAL A 23 -22.59 33.43 -16.49
CA VAL A 23 -21.86 32.80 -15.39
C VAL A 23 -21.20 31.48 -15.87
N ALA A 24 -21.90 30.68 -16.62
CA ALA A 24 -21.34 29.43 -17.19
C ALA A 24 -20.17 29.74 -18.16
N ALA A 25 -20.33 30.76 -19.03
CA ALA A 25 -19.26 31.18 -19.94
C ALA A 25 -18.03 31.71 -19.19
N LEU A 26 -18.24 32.51 -18.12
CA LEU A 26 -17.14 32.99 -17.26
C LEU A 26 -16.44 31.86 -16.52
N VAL A 27 -17.17 30.86 -16.03
CA VAL A 27 -16.60 29.67 -15.40
C VAL A 27 -15.77 28.85 -16.41
N VAL A 28 -16.29 28.62 -17.62
CA VAL A 28 -15.56 27.93 -18.69
C VAL A 28 -14.32 28.72 -19.08
N TYR A 29 -14.42 30.04 -19.21
CA TYR A 29 -13.29 30.93 -19.52
C TYR A 29 -12.23 30.88 -18.39
N ALA A 30 -12.63 30.93 -17.13
CA ALA A 30 -11.73 30.87 -15.98
C ALA A 30 -11.03 29.48 -15.91
N ILE A 31 -11.74 28.40 -16.26
CA ILE A 31 -11.18 27.03 -16.33
C ILE A 31 -10.15 26.95 -17.47
N THR A 32 -10.49 27.45 -18.66
CA THR A 32 -9.60 27.34 -19.84
C THR A 32 -8.41 28.30 -19.78
N SER A 33 -8.55 29.46 -19.21
CA SER A 33 -7.46 30.43 -19.07
C SER A 33 -6.46 30.10 -17.96
N ASN A 34 -6.82 29.22 -17.01
CA ASN A 34 -6.01 28.90 -15.84
C ASN A 34 -5.81 27.39 -15.63
N LEU A 35 -5.71 26.62 -16.72
CA LEU A 35 -5.51 25.17 -16.68
C LEU A 35 -4.29 24.74 -15.85
N THR A 36 -3.20 25.52 -15.90
CA THR A 36 -2.00 25.29 -15.08
C THR A 36 -2.26 25.55 -13.58
N GLY A 37 -3.08 26.53 -13.25
CA GLY A 37 -3.51 26.82 -11.87
C GLY A 37 -4.40 25.72 -11.32
N LEU A 38 -5.37 25.26 -12.10
CA LEU A 38 -6.22 24.11 -11.74
C LEU A 38 -5.41 22.84 -11.53
N GLY A 39 -4.44 22.54 -12.40
CA GLY A 39 -3.54 21.41 -12.24
C GLY A 39 -2.77 21.44 -10.92
N LYS A 40 -2.29 22.61 -10.50
CA LYS A 40 -1.63 22.82 -9.19
C LYS A 40 -2.59 22.58 -8.01
N ILE A 41 -3.84 23.07 -8.10
CA ILE A 41 -4.86 22.86 -7.06
C ILE A 41 -5.21 21.37 -6.94
N PHE A 42 -5.44 20.68 -8.07
CA PHE A 42 -5.70 19.25 -8.07
C PHE A 42 -4.50 18.44 -7.55
N GLY A 43 -3.27 18.84 -7.91
CA GLY A 43 -2.04 18.24 -7.39
C GLY A 43 -1.93 18.41 -5.88
N ALA A 44 -2.11 19.61 -5.36
CA ALA A 44 -2.08 19.91 -3.93
C ALA A 44 -3.18 19.14 -3.16
N LEU A 45 -4.40 19.09 -3.72
CA LEU A 45 -5.50 18.33 -3.14
C LEU A 45 -5.20 16.83 -3.09
N ASN A 46 -4.67 16.27 -4.18
CA ASN A 46 -4.29 14.86 -4.24
C ASN A 46 -3.19 14.53 -3.23
N SER A 47 -2.18 15.39 -3.10
CA SER A 47 -1.12 15.22 -2.09
C SER A 47 -1.68 15.29 -0.68
N ALA A 48 -2.58 16.23 -0.39
CA ALA A 48 -3.24 16.33 0.92
C ALA A 48 -4.14 15.12 1.24
N LEU A 49 -4.66 14.42 0.21
CA LEU A 49 -5.47 13.21 0.39
C LEU A 49 -4.64 11.91 0.48
N MET A 50 -3.32 11.96 0.26
CA MET A 50 -2.46 10.78 0.30
C MET A 50 -2.57 9.99 1.61
N PRO A 51 -2.55 10.62 2.81
CA PRO A 51 -2.76 9.92 4.08
C PRO A 51 -4.13 9.23 4.16
N VAL A 52 -5.16 9.86 3.57
CA VAL A 52 -6.52 9.27 3.56
C VAL A 52 -6.55 8.01 2.69
N TYR A 53 -5.92 8.03 1.52
CA TYR A 53 -5.81 6.83 0.66
C TYR A 53 -5.08 5.69 1.37
N ILE A 54 -3.95 6.00 2.01
CA ILE A 54 -3.20 5.04 2.84
C ILE A 54 -4.11 4.46 3.93
N GLY A 55 -4.81 5.33 4.66
CA GLY A 55 -5.72 4.91 5.73
C GLY A 55 -6.88 4.03 5.24
N VAL A 56 -7.46 4.32 4.08
CA VAL A 56 -8.51 3.49 3.45
C VAL A 56 -7.96 2.11 3.10
N VAL A 57 -6.78 2.03 2.49
CA VAL A 57 -6.14 0.77 2.12
C VAL A 57 -5.86 -0.08 3.35
N ILE A 58 -5.23 0.50 4.38
CA ILE A 58 -4.95 -0.19 5.66
C ILE A 58 -6.25 -0.68 6.29
N ALA A 59 -7.27 0.18 6.41
CA ALA A 59 -8.56 -0.18 6.98
C ALA A 59 -9.24 -1.31 6.22
N TYR A 60 -9.16 -1.30 4.89
CA TYR A 60 -9.74 -2.33 4.04
C TYR A 60 -9.03 -3.68 4.21
N LEU A 61 -7.70 -3.69 4.18
CA LEU A 61 -6.88 -4.90 4.33
C LEU A 61 -7.03 -5.52 5.73
N LEU A 62 -7.05 -4.71 6.77
CA LEU A 62 -7.16 -5.20 8.16
C LEU A 62 -8.60 -5.52 8.58
N SER A 63 -9.62 -5.02 7.88
CA SER A 63 -11.04 -5.23 8.21
C SER A 63 -11.44 -6.69 8.42
N PRO A 64 -11.00 -7.68 7.61
CA PRO A 64 -11.31 -9.09 7.84
C PRO A 64 -10.72 -9.61 9.16
N LEU A 65 -9.50 -9.20 9.50
CA LEU A 65 -8.82 -9.57 10.75
C LEU A 65 -9.51 -8.97 11.95
N VAL A 66 -9.87 -7.67 11.88
CA VAL A 66 -10.63 -6.99 12.92
C VAL A 66 -11.98 -7.67 13.15
N ASN A 67 -12.72 -8.01 12.11
CA ASN A 67 -14.01 -8.69 12.24
C ASN A 67 -13.88 -10.08 12.88
N LYS A 68 -12.82 -10.84 12.56
CA LYS A 68 -12.54 -12.13 13.20
C LYS A 68 -12.16 -11.95 14.67
N SER A 69 -11.25 -11.00 14.97
CA SER A 69 -10.83 -10.67 16.32
C SER A 69 -12.00 -10.21 17.20
N ASP A 70 -12.87 -9.36 16.66
CA ASP A 70 -14.12 -8.95 17.32
C ASP A 70 -14.96 -10.15 17.70
N ARG A 71 -15.27 -11.00 16.72
CA ARG A 71 -16.22 -12.10 16.90
C ARG A 71 -15.72 -13.17 17.83
N TYR A 72 -14.45 -13.54 17.74
CA TYR A 72 -13.91 -14.69 18.48
C TYR A 72 -13.22 -14.34 19.79
N ILE A 73 -12.69 -13.12 19.94
CA ILE A 73 -11.90 -12.73 21.11
C ILE A 73 -12.62 -11.66 21.93
N PHE A 74 -12.87 -10.49 21.35
CA PHE A 74 -13.25 -9.33 22.14
C PHE A 74 -14.74 -9.28 22.52
N ILE A 75 -15.65 -9.64 21.62
CA ILE A 75 -17.09 -9.67 21.97
C ILE A 75 -17.38 -10.65 23.08
N PRO A 76 -16.93 -11.93 23.08
CA PRO A 76 -17.17 -12.84 24.19
C PRO A 76 -16.50 -12.37 25.49
N LEU A 77 -15.32 -11.76 25.44
CA LEU A 77 -14.61 -11.23 26.61
C LEU A 77 -15.40 -10.07 27.27
N TRP A 78 -15.73 -9.05 26.46
CA TRP A 78 -16.42 -7.85 26.98
C TRP A 78 -17.88 -8.09 27.32
N SER A 79 -18.54 -9.05 26.67
CA SER A 79 -19.91 -9.44 27.02
C SER A 79 -20.03 -10.02 28.46
N LYS A 80 -18.98 -10.69 28.94
CA LYS A 80 -18.89 -11.19 30.32
C LYS A 80 -18.70 -10.05 31.32
N ILE A 81 -17.95 -9.01 30.94
CA ILE A 81 -17.64 -7.86 31.82
C ILE A 81 -18.84 -6.90 31.92
N PHE A 82 -19.46 -6.56 30.78
CA PHE A 82 -20.57 -5.61 30.70
C PHE A 82 -21.94 -6.32 30.75
N LYS A 83 -22.23 -7.07 31.82
CA LYS A 83 -23.52 -7.76 32.02
C LYS A 83 -24.71 -6.79 31.80
N GLY A 84 -25.49 -7.03 30.73
CA GLY A 84 -26.73 -6.27 30.44
C GLY A 84 -26.60 -5.07 29.50
N LYS A 85 -25.40 -4.60 29.13
CA LYS A 85 -25.20 -3.45 28.21
C LYS A 85 -24.58 -3.87 26.89
N LYS A 86 -25.28 -4.72 26.13
CA LYS A 86 -24.76 -5.32 24.86
C LYS A 86 -24.17 -4.31 23.87
N LYS A 87 -24.83 -3.16 23.66
CA LYS A 87 -24.35 -2.12 22.71
C LYS A 87 -23.02 -1.47 23.16
N LYS A 88 -22.88 -1.22 24.49
CA LYS A 88 -21.66 -0.64 25.07
C LYS A 88 -20.51 -1.65 25.02
N ALA A 89 -20.78 -2.92 25.32
CA ALA A 89 -19.81 -4.01 25.16
C ALA A 89 -19.33 -4.17 23.74
N SER A 90 -20.22 -4.10 22.74
CA SER A 90 -19.87 -4.18 21.30
C SER A 90 -18.98 -3.03 20.85
N ASN A 91 -19.28 -1.78 21.25
CA ASN A 91 -18.48 -0.62 20.85
C ASN A 91 -17.06 -0.66 21.45
N VAL A 92 -16.94 -1.04 22.71
CA VAL A 92 -15.63 -1.17 23.38
C VAL A 92 -14.85 -2.35 22.77
N ALA A 93 -15.49 -3.49 22.54
CA ALA A 93 -14.89 -4.63 21.87
C ALA A 93 -14.32 -4.22 20.53
N ARG A 94 -15.08 -3.48 19.71
CA ARG A 94 -14.64 -3.00 18.41
C ARG A 94 -13.40 -2.12 18.48
N GLY A 95 -13.36 -1.15 19.40
CA GLY A 95 -12.18 -0.31 19.63
C GLY A 95 -10.94 -1.12 20.03
N CYS A 96 -11.09 -2.07 20.96
CA CYS A 96 -10.01 -2.95 21.39
C CYS A 96 -9.53 -3.86 20.24
N SER A 97 -10.44 -4.41 19.43
CA SER A 97 -10.09 -5.23 18.26
C SER A 97 -9.31 -4.45 17.22
N VAL A 98 -9.74 -3.22 16.92
CA VAL A 98 -9.06 -2.35 15.95
C VAL A 98 -7.65 -2.05 16.44
N PHE A 99 -7.49 -1.64 17.69
CA PHE A 99 -6.19 -1.33 18.27
C PHE A 99 -5.26 -2.55 18.29
N PHE A 100 -5.78 -3.70 18.75
CA PHE A 100 -5.01 -4.95 18.79
C PHE A 100 -4.53 -5.40 17.42
N VAL A 101 -5.44 -5.44 16.43
CA VAL A 101 -5.09 -5.89 15.06
C VAL A 101 -4.11 -4.92 14.41
N LEU A 102 -4.26 -3.63 14.64
CA LEU A 102 -3.33 -2.63 14.10
C LEU A 102 -1.94 -2.76 14.72
N LEU A 103 -1.87 -2.92 16.05
CA LEU A 103 -0.60 -3.14 16.74
C LEU A 103 0.06 -4.45 16.30
N LEU A 104 -0.72 -5.52 16.14
CA LEU A 104 -0.24 -6.79 15.59
C LEU A 104 0.29 -6.62 14.17
N ALA A 105 -0.42 -5.88 13.30
CA ALA A 105 0.03 -5.62 11.93
C ALA A 105 1.34 -4.84 11.91
N ILE A 106 1.48 -3.79 12.73
CA ILE A 106 2.73 -3.03 12.86
C ILE A 106 3.86 -3.94 13.34
N PHE A 107 3.61 -4.76 14.36
CA PHE A 107 4.61 -5.69 14.89
C PHE A 107 5.05 -6.71 13.84
N VAL A 108 4.13 -7.27 13.06
CA VAL A 108 4.43 -8.22 11.98
C VAL A 108 5.24 -7.54 10.88
N VAL A 109 4.84 -6.35 10.41
CA VAL A 109 5.58 -5.61 9.38
C VAL A 109 6.97 -5.26 9.87
N PHE A 110 7.11 -4.76 11.10
CA PHE A 110 8.40 -4.44 11.68
C PHE A 110 9.31 -5.67 11.82
N GLY A 111 8.74 -6.81 12.27
CA GLY A 111 9.47 -8.07 12.36
C GLY A 111 9.95 -8.57 10.99
N ILE A 112 9.10 -8.48 9.96
CA ILE A 112 9.48 -8.83 8.59
C ILE A 112 10.59 -7.90 8.09
N MET A 113 10.48 -6.60 8.32
CA MET A 113 11.51 -5.64 7.90
C MET A 113 12.85 -5.93 8.58
N MET A 114 12.85 -6.17 9.89
CA MET A 114 14.08 -6.51 10.64
C MET A 114 14.74 -7.80 10.17
N LEU A 115 13.97 -8.74 9.65
CA LEU A 115 14.47 -10.03 9.18
C LEU A 115 14.90 -9.97 7.71
N VAL A 116 14.11 -9.32 6.86
CA VAL A 116 14.32 -9.35 5.40
C VAL A 116 15.35 -8.34 4.94
N ILE A 117 15.40 -7.14 5.56
CA ILE A 117 16.30 -6.07 5.09
C ILE A 117 17.78 -6.46 5.24
N PRO A 118 18.27 -6.94 6.39
CA PRO A 118 19.67 -7.40 6.53
C PRO A 118 20.00 -8.49 5.51
N GLU A 119 19.12 -9.47 5.32
CA GLU A 119 19.33 -10.58 4.38
C GLU A 119 19.44 -10.10 2.93
N ILE A 120 18.66 -9.12 2.53
CA ILE A 120 18.78 -8.50 1.19
C ILE A 120 20.15 -7.83 1.04
N ILE A 121 20.60 -7.09 2.05
CA ILE A 121 21.89 -6.40 2.04
C ILE A 121 23.03 -7.40 1.96
N ASP A 122 22.99 -8.45 2.78
CA ASP A 122 24.00 -9.51 2.77
C ASP A 122 24.03 -10.24 1.43
N SER A 123 22.86 -10.52 0.85
CA SER A 123 22.73 -11.15 -0.47
C SER A 123 23.31 -10.26 -1.59
N ILE A 124 23.02 -8.96 -1.57
CA ILE A 124 23.56 -8.00 -2.55
C ILE A 124 25.06 -7.85 -2.39
N THR A 125 25.53 -7.73 -1.15
CA THR A 125 26.95 -7.63 -0.83
C THR A 125 27.71 -8.90 -1.24
N GLY A 126 27.15 -10.06 -0.97
CA GLY A 126 27.66 -11.36 -1.41
C GLY A 126 27.73 -11.46 -2.93
N LEU A 127 26.68 -11.04 -3.63
CA LEU A 127 26.66 -10.98 -5.09
C LEU A 127 27.76 -10.05 -5.63
N ALA A 128 27.88 -8.85 -5.09
CA ALA A 128 28.92 -7.89 -5.50
C ALA A 128 30.33 -8.44 -5.28
N LYS A 129 30.59 -9.13 -4.18
CA LYS A 129 31.87 -9.80 -3.89
C LYS A 129 32.17 -10.95 -4.84
N SER A 130 31.16 -11.71 -5.24
CA SER A 130 31.31 -12.86 -6.13
C SER A 130 31.33 -12.48 -7.62
N MET A 131 31.04 -11.21 -7.95
CA MET A 131 30.99 -10.71 -9.32
C MET A 131 32.28 -10.98 -10.13
N PRO A 132 33.51 -10.76 -9.58
CA PRO A 132 34.73 -11.06 -10.30
C PRO A 132 34.89 -12.54 -10.68
N GLU A 133 34.42 -13.45 -9.80
CA GLU A 133 34.43 -14.89 -10.06
C GLU A 133 33.45 -15.24 -11.18
N TYR A 134 32.23 -14.72 -11.12
CA TYR A 134 31.23 -14.90 -12.18
C TYR A 134 31.73 -14.38 -13.53
N TYR A 135 32.35 -13.21 -13.54
CA TYR A 135 32.98 -12.67 -14.75
C TYR A 135 34.04 -13.64 -15.31
N ASN A 136 34.95 -14.13 -14.47
CA ASN A 136 36.00 -15.06 -14.89
C ASN A 136 35.41 -16.37 -15.43
N ASN A 137 34.35 -16.88 -14.83
CA ASN A 137 33.67 -18.08 -15.30
C ASN A 137 33.02 -17.85 -16.68
N VAL A 138 32.34 -16.71 -16.88
CA VAL A 138 31.73 -16.35 -18.17
C VAL A 138 32.80 -16.13 -19.23
N LYS A 139 33.87 -15.43 -18.89
CA LYS A 139 35.02 -15.20 -19.77
C LYS A 139 35.64 -16.54 -20.22
N ASN A 140 35.93 -17.42 -19.27
CA ASN A 140 36.57 -18.72 -19.57
C ASN A 140 35.64 -19.60 -20.43
N TRP A 141 34.34 -19.60 -20.14
CA TRP A 141 33.35 -20.30 -20.95
C TRP A 141 33.26 -19.72 -22.36
N GLY A 142 33.21 -18.39 -22.52
CA GLY A 142 33.17 -17.76 -23.84
C GLY A 142 34.43 -17.98 -24.65
N THR A 143 35.62 -17.84 -24.04
CA THR A 143 36.90 -18.10 -24.71
C THR A 143 37.05 -19.56 -25.14
N HIS A 144 36.49 -20.52 -24.38
CA HIS A 144 36.47 -21.91 -24.72
C HIS A 144 35.56 -22.20 -25.93
N ILE A 145 34.38 -21.61 -25.98
CA ILE A 145 33.43 -21.79 -27.11
C ILE A 145 33.98 -21.15 -28.38
N PHE A 146 34.52 -19.94 -28.30
CA PHE A 146 35.00 -19.18 -29.44
C PHE A 146 36.48 -19.42 -29.75
N LYS A 147 37.05 -20.53 -29.26
CA LYS A 147 38.47 -20.86 -29.47
C LYS A 147 38.88 -20.89 -30.95
N SER A 148 37.97 -21.24 -31.85
CA SER A 148 38.19 -21.28 -33.29
C SER A 148 38.09 -19.90 -33.98
N ASN A 149 37.68 -18.86 -33.28
CA ASN A 149 37.48 -17.51 -33.82
C ASN A 149 37.97 -16.44 -32.82
N PRO A 150 39.26 -16.08 -32.81
CA PRO A 150 39.87 -15.21 -31.82
C PRO A 150 39.26 -13.81 -31.74
N GLU A 151 38.83 -13.25 -32.87
CA GLU A 151 38.20 -11.92 -32.92
C GLU A 151 36.88 -11.91 -32.18
N PHE A 152 36.10 -12.98 -32.32
CA PHE A 152 34.81 -13.12 -31.63
C PHE A 152 34.99 -13.34 -30.12
N ALA A 153 36.05 -14.08 -29.76
CA ALA A 153 36.40 -14.28 -28.32
C ALA A 153 36.82 -12.95 -27.66
N ASP A 154 37.58 -12.10 -28.36
CA ASP A 154 37.97 -10.78 -27.85
C ASP A 154 36.76 -9.83 -27.74
N TYR A 155 35.89 -9.79 -28.73
CA TYR A 155 34.65 -9.02 -28.70
C TYR A 155 33.73 -9.48 -27.54
N PHE A 156 33.55 -10.79 -27.40
CA PHE A 156 32.75 -11.35 -26.30
C PHE A 156 33.31 -10.99 -24.91
N THR A 157 34.64 -11.06 -24.76
CA THR A 157 35.32 -10.73 -23.53
C THR A 157 35.15 -9.24 -23.17
N LYS A 158 35.26 -8.34 -24.15
CA LYS A 158 35.07 -6.90 -23.95
C LYS A 158 33.62 -6.57 -23.63
N ALA A 159 32.67 -7.14 -24.37
CA ALA A 159 31.25 -6.91 -24.14
C ALA A 159 30.79 -7.43 -22.77
N SER A 160 31.24 -8.65 -22.39
CA SER A 160 30.93 -9.20 -21.07
C SER A 160 31.52 -8.36 -19.94
N LYS A 161 32.76 -7.89 -20.08
CA LYS A 161 33.41 -7.02 -19.10
C LYS A 161 32.62 -5.72 -18.90
N ASP A 162 32.22 -5.05 -19.96
CA ASP A 162 31.45 -3.80 -19.91
C ASP A 162 30.09 -4.00 -19.17
N ILE A 163 29.42 -5.13 -19.39
CA ILE A 163 28.18 -5.48 -18.71
C ILE A 163 28.43 -5.72 -17.22
N PHE A 164 29.47 -6.50 -16.88
CA PHE A 164 29.78 -6.81 -15.48
C PHE A 164 30.26 -5.56 -14.71
N ASP A 165 31.06 -4.70 -15.33
CA ASP A 165 31.55 -3.44 -14.73
C ASP A 165 30.36 -2.50 -14.45
N LYS A 166 29.44 -2.33 -15.39
CA LYS A 166 28.21 -1.53 -15.20
C LYS A 166 27.29 -2.11 -14.12
N LEU A 167 27.16 -3.42 -14.07
CA LEU A 167 26.33 -4.09 -13.07
C LEU A 167 26.95 -3.94 -11.67
N LEU A 168 28.26 -4.08 -11.57
CA LEU A 168 28.98 -3.91 -10.32
C LEU A 168 28.91 -2.45 -9.82
N ASP A 169 29.09 -1.49 -10.74
CA ASP A 169 28.97 -0.07 -10.44
C ASP A 169 27.56 0.27 -9.93
N TRP A 170 26.53 -0.21 -10.61
CA TRP A 170 25.13 -0.05 -10.16
C TRP A 170 24.88 -0.69 -8.80
N LEU A 171 25.39 -1.90 -8.54
CA LEU A 171 25.24 -2.57 -7.25
C LEU A 171 25.92 -1.79 -6.13
N GLN A 172 27.15 -1.30 -6.36
CA GLN A 172 27.97 -0.63 -5.33
C GLN A 172 27.59 0.83 -5.11
N ASN A 173 27.27 1.56 -6.19
CA ASN A 173 27.08 3.01 -6.11
C ASN A 173 25.62 3.44 -6.03
N ASP A 174 24.70 2.63 -6.61
CA ASP A 174 23.28 2.98 -6.60
C ASP A 174 22.48 2.15 -5.58
N LEU A 175 22.70 0.84 -5.53
CA LEU A 175 21.84 -0.05 -4.74
C LEU A 175 22.27 -0.11 -3.26
N LEU A 176 23.56 -0.37 -2.97
CA LEU A 176 24.07 -0.51 -1.61
C LEU A 176 23.97 0.79 -0.80
N PRO A 177 24.39 1.98 -1.29
CA PRO A 177 24.25 3.21 -0.52
C PRO A 177 22.80 3.62 -0.24
N ASN A 178 21.89 3.26 -1.13
CA ASN A 178 20.47 3.51 -0.90
C ASN A 178 19.87 2.55 0.14
N SER A 179 20.37 1.33 0.26
CA SER A 179 19.98 0.41 1.34
C SER A 179 20.49 0.86 2.72
N ASP A 180 21.70 1.43 2.81
CA ASP A 180 22.21 2.03 4.04
C ASP A 180 21.40 3.27 4.45
N LYS A 181 20.98 4.10 3.48
CA LYS A 181 20.07 5.22 3.74
C LYS A 181 18.69 4.74 4.22
N PHE A 182 18.21 3.61 3.71
CA PHE A 182 16.95 3.03 4.13
C PHE A 182 17.03 2.45 5.55
N LEU A 183 18.16 1.80 5.90
CA LEU A 183 18.45 1.36 7.27
C LEU A 183 18.66 2.55 8.20
N GLY A 184 19.42 3.54 7.78
CA GLY A 184 19.62 4.80 8.51
C GLY A 184 18.30 5.53 8.76
N ALA A 185 17.39 5.58 7.77
CA ALA A 185 16.07 6.15 7.94
C ALA A 185 15.21 5.39 8.97
N ILE A 186 15.43 4.09 9.14
CA ILE A 186 14.77 3.28 10.17
C ILE A 186 15.43 3.48 11.54
N THR A 187 16.76 3.62 11.60
CA THR A 187 17.53 3.72 12.86
C THR A 187 17.72 5.15 13.33
N ASP A 188 18.03 6.07 12.43
CA ASP A 188 18.26 7.49 12.75
C ASP A 188 16.99 8.33 12.66
N GLY A 189 15.92 7.68 12.24
CA GLY A 189 14.55 8.15 12.16
C GLY A 189 14.46 9.62 11.88
N VAL A 190 14.46 10.12 10.69
CA VAL A 190 13.77 11.40 10.68
C VAL A 190 14.15 12.49 9.68
N MET A 191 15.10 12.51 8.84
CA MET A 191 15.21 13.84 8.21
C MET A 191 14.59 14.02 6.82
N ASP A 192 14.59 13.01 5.94
CA ASP A 192 13.92 13.12 4.63
C ASP A 192 12.61 12.29 4.52
N ALA A 193 12.39 11.39 5.47
CA ALA A 193 11.18 10.56 5.55
C ALA A 193 10.04 11.23 6.33
N THR A 194 10.22 12.47 6.80
CA THR A 194 9.23 13.12 7.70
C THR A 194 7.85 13.24 7.06
N SER A 195 7.76 13.57 5.78
CA SER A 195 6.48 13.65 5.08
C SER A 195 5.81 12.29 4.95
N VAL A 196 6.57 11.25 4.57
CA VAL A 196 6.06 9.87 4.42
C VAL A 196 5.64 9.30 5.78
N LEU A 197 6.41 9.55 6.84
CA LEU A 197 6.05 9.14 8.20
C LEU A 197 4.81 9.87 8.70
N VAL A 198 4.72 11.19 8.51
CA VAL A 198 3.53 11.96 8.87
C VAL A 198 2.30 11.45 8.12
N ASP A 199 2.40 11.23 6.81
CA ASP A 199 1.32 10.68 5.99
C ASP A 199 0.91 9.29 6.46
N PHE A 200 1.88 8.44 6.82
CA PHE A 200 1.63 7.12 7.36
C PHE A 200 0.92 7.19 8.73
N PHE A 201 1.39 8.03 9.66
CA PHE A 201 0.73 8.18 10.98
C PHE A 201 -0.69 8.77 10.84
N ILE A 202 -0.87 9.77 9.98
CA ILE A 202 -2.21 10.29 9.69
C ILE A 202 -3.07 9.19 9.06
N GLY A 203 -2.52 8.41 8.13
CA GLY A 203 -3.17 7.25 7.53
C GLY A 203 -3.57 6.20 8.55
N LEU A 204 -2.73 5.92 9.55
CA LEU A 204 -3.08 5.03 10.67
C LEU A 204 -4.26 5.58 11.48
N ILE A 205 -4.27 6.86 11.82
CA ILE A 205 -5.39 7.49 12.54
C ILE A 205 -6.67 7.39 11.72
N VAL A 206 -6.58 7.70 10.42
CA VAL A 206 -7.72 7.56 9.48
C VAL A 206 -8.20 6.12 9.41
N SER A 207 -7.29 5.14 9.36
CA SER A 207 -7.64 3.72 9.31
C SER A 207 -8.37 3.26 10.57
N ILE A 208 -7.93 3.70 11.75
CA ILE A 208 -8.62 3.44 13.03
C ILE A 208 -10.05 3.99 12.99
N TYR A 209 -10.18 5.25 12.55
CA TYR A 209 -11.49 5.90 12.47
C TYR A 209 -12.44 5.20 11.49
N LEU A 210 -11.94 4.81 10.32
CA LEU A 210 -12.69 4.07 9.31
C LEU A 210 -13.11 2.67 9.81
N MET A 211 -12.19 1.92 10.44
CA MET A 211 -12.48 0.59 10.96
C MET A 211 -13.46 0.64 12.14
N ALA A 212 -13.32 1.62 13.03
CA ALA A 212 -14.23 1.80 14.17
C ALA A 212 -15.63 2.24 13.71
N GLY A 213 -15.71 3.13 12.71
CA GLY A 213 -16.96 3.69 12.18
C GLY A 213 -17.50 2.98 10.94
N LYS A 214 -16.99 1.81 10.55
CA LYS A 214 -17.28 1.12 9.29
C LYS A 214 -18.78 1.05 8.95
N GLU A 215 -19.61 0.69 9.91
CA GLU A 215 -21.05 0.54 9.71
C GLU A 215 -21.72 1.87 9.32
N ASN A 216 -21.32 2.96 9.99
CA ASN A 216 -21.84 4.30 9.72
C ASN A 216 -21.39 4.79 8.33
N PHE A 217 -20.13 4.59 7.97
CA PHE A 217 -19.62 4.97 6.65
C PHE A 217 -20.30 4.19 5.52
N CYS A 218 -20.47 2.88 5.68
CA CYS A 218 -21.21 2.06 4.73
C CYS A 218 -22.67 2.50 4.59
N ALA A 219 -23.33 2.87 5.70
CA ALA A 219 -24.70 3.37 5.68
C ALA A 219 -24.80 4.72 4.97
N GLN A 220 -23.85 5.64 5.21
CA GLN A 220 -23.80 6.94 4.54
C GLN A 220 -23.52 6.80 3.05
N ALA A 221 -22.56 5.93 2.65
CA ALA A 221 -22.27 5.64 1.27
C ALA A 221 -23.50 5.06 0.52
N LYS A 222 -24.23 4.14 1.17
CA LYS A 222 -25.50 3.63 0.60
C LYS A 222 -26.53 4.75 0.39
N LYS A 223 -26.71 5.63 1.39
CA LYS A 223 -27.63 6.78 1.26
C LYS A 223 -27.22 7.69 0.12
N LEU A 224 -25.92 7.97 -0.04
CA LEU A 224 -25.41 8.80 -1.14
C LEU A 224 -25.70 8.17 -2.50
N ILE A 225 -25.48 6.86 -2.65
CA ILE A 225 -25.75 6.13 -3.90
C ILE A 225 -27.25 6.21 -4.25
N PHE A 226 -28.16 6.05 -3.29
CA PHE A 226 -29.60 6.19 -3.51
C PHE A 226 -30.04 7.65 -3.76
N ALA A 227 -29.30 8.64 -3.28
CA ALA A 227 -29.58 10.04 -3.53
C ALA A 227 -29.19 10.47 -4.96
N VAL A 228 -28.11 9.89 -5.50
CA VAL A 228 -27.56 10.27 -6.82
C VAL A 228 -28.16 9.42 -7.96
N LEU A 229 -28.47 8.14 -7.69
CA LEU A 229 -28.90 7.20 -8.71
C LEU A 229 -30.37 6.78 -8.52
N PRO A 230 -31.13 6.55 -9.63
CA PRO A 230 -32.45 5.93 -9.57
C PRO A 230 -32.40 4.58 -8.83
N ALA A 231 -33.42 4.27 -8.05
CA ALA A 231 -33.46 3.10 -7.14
C ALA A 231 -33.05 1.77 -7.81
N LYS A 232 -33.44 1.54 -9.06
CA LYS A 232 -33.07 0.33 -9.82
C LYS A 232 -31.56 0.25 -10.07
N ARG A 233 -30.92 1.36 -10.48
CA ARG A 233 -29.48 1.42 -10.74
C ARG A 233 -28.70 1.39 -9.43
N ALA A 234 -29.18 2.08 -8.39
CA ALA A 234 -28.58 2.06 -7.06
C ALA A 234 -28.52 0.64 -6.50
N GLY A 235 -29.60 -0.14 -6.64
CA GLY A 235 -29.62 -1.56 -6.23
C GLY A 235 -28.58 -2.41 -6.96
N SER A 236 -28.47 -2.25 -8.29
CA SER A 236 -27.46 -2.98 -9.09
C SER A 236 -26.03 -2.60 -8.69
N VAL A 237 -25.73 -1.31 -8.50
CA VAL A 237 -24.41 -0.86 -8.06
C VAL A 237 -24.06 -1.43 -6.68
N LEU A 238 -24.98 -1.41 -5.72
CA LEU A 238 -24.78 -1.98 -4.39
C LEU A 238 -24.58 -3.50 -4.41
N SER A 239 -25.28 -4.21 -5.29
CA SER A 239 -25.07 -5.65 -5.47
C SER A 239 -23.66 -5.94 -5.97
N VAL A 240 -23.21 -5.25 -7.03
CA VAL A 240 -21.85 -5.39 -7.57
C VAL A 240 -20.79 -5.05 -6.52
N LEU A 241 -20.94 -3.93 -5.78
CA LEU A 241 -20.01 -3.55 -4.72
C LEU A 241 -19.95 -4.60 -3.60
N SER A 242 -21.10 -5.16 -3.22
CA SER A 242 -21.17 -6.22 -2.20
C SER A 242 -20.49 -7.50 -2.65
N GLU A 243 -20.71 -7.90 -3.89
CA GLU A 243 -20.08 -9.08 -4.49
C GLU A 243 -18.57 -8.89 -4.62
N THR A 244 -18.13 -7.76 -5.15
CA THR A 244 -16.72 -7.39 -5.25
C THR A 244 -16.04 -7.41 -3.87
N HIS A 245 -16.66 -6.80 -2.85
CA HIS A 245 -16.15 -6.86 -1.49
C HIS A 245 -16.03 -8.30 -0.97
N GLY A 246 -17.03 -9.14 -1.25
CA GLY A 246 -17.01 -10.56 -0.88
C GLY A 246 -15.85 -11.33 -1.52
N VAL A 247 -15.60 -11.12 -2.81
CA VAL A 247 -14.49 -11.73 -3.55
C VAL A 247 -13.14 -11.26 -2.98
N PHE A 248 -12.94 -9.95 -2.81
CA PHE A 248 -11.71 -9.41 -2.25
C PHE A 248 -11.44 -9.88 -0.82
N ALA A 249 -12.45 -9.90 0.04
CA ALA A 249 -12.30 -10.37 1.43
C ALA A 249 -11.88 -11.84 1.50
N LYS A 250 -12.45 -12.69 0.63
CA LYS A 250 -12.06 -14.10 0.50
C LYS A 250 -10.64 -14.24 -0.06
N PHE A 251 -10.29 -13.45 -1.08
CA PHE A 251 -8.96 -13.45 -1.68
C PHE A 251 -7.88 -13.08 -0.66
N ILE A 252 -8.04 -11.96 0.05
CA ILE A 252 -7.08 -11.52 1.06
C ILE A 252 -6.94 -12.57 2.18
N SER A 253 -8.08 -13.08 2.69
CA SER A 253 -8.06 -14.11 3.73
C SER A 253 -7.40 -15.40 3.25
N GLY A 254 -7.64 -15.80 2.00
CA GLY A 254 -7.02 -16.95 1.36
C GLY A 254 -5.51 -16.77 1.22
N LYS A 255 -5.06 -15.59 0.76
CA LYS A 255 -3.62 -15.29 0.61
C LYS A 255 -2.87 -15.27 1.94
N ILE A 256 -3.48 -14.78 3.01
CA ILE A 256 -2.86 -14.83 4.36
C ILE A 256 -2.67 -16.29 4.80
N ILE A 257 -3.68 -17.15 4.58
CA ILE A 257 -3.58 -18.58 4.94
C ILE A 257 -2.55 -19.29 4.05
N ASP A 258 -2.58 -19.04 2.74
CA ASP A 258 -1.63 -19.59 1.77
C ASP A 258 -0.18 -19.23 2.13
N SER A 259 0.09 -17.95 2.37
CA SER A 259 1.43 -17.49 2.79
C SER A 259 1.88 -18.11 4.11
N LEU A 260 0.97 -18.31 5.06
CA LEU A 260 1.29 -18.97 6.33
C LEU A 260 1.66 -20.44 6.12
N ILE A 261 0.88 -21.17 5.30
CA ILE A 261 1.14 -22.58 4.99
C ILE A 261 2.49 -22.71 4.26
N VAL A 262 2.72 -21.92 3.22
CA VAL A 262 3.97 -21.93 2.47
C VAL A 262 5.16 -21.58 3.38
N GLY A 263 5.04 -20.56 4.22
CA GLY A 263 6.09 -20.19 5.17
C GLY A 263 6.42 -21.31 6.14
N VAL A 264 5.43 -21.96 6.72
CA VAL A 264 5.63 -23.11 7.64
C VAL A 264 6.25 -24.29 6.91
N LEU A 265 5.77 -24.65 5.71
CA LEU A 265 6.33 -25.74 4.93
C LEU A 265 7.77 -25.48 4.52
N THR A 266 8.07 -24.27 4.03
CA THR A 266 9.44 -23.85 3.68
C THR A 266 10.36 -23.94 4.89
N PHE A 267 9.92 -23.45 6.04
CA PHE A 267 10.66 -23.53 7.30
C PHE A 267 10.99 -24.99 7.68
N ILE A 268 10.00 -25.87 7.61
CA ILE A 268 10.20 -27.30 7.93
C ILE A 268 11.17 -27.95 6.93
N ILE A 269 10.99 -27.72 5.62
CA ILE A 269 11.83 -28.29 4.58
C ILE A 269 13.29 -27.83 4.74
N MET A 270 13.51 -26.53 4.95
CA MET A 270 14.86 -25.99 5.11
C MET A 270 15.55 -26.52 6.38
N ASN A 271 14.81 -26.69 7.49
CA ASN A 271 15.35 -27.34 8.69
C ASN A 271 15.74 -28.81 8.45
N ILE A 272 14.92 -29.56 7.73
CA ILE A 272 15.21 -30.98 7.42
C ILE A 272 16.40 -31.09 6.44
N ALA A 273 16.48 -30.19 5.46
CA ALA A 273 17.58 -30.14 4.50
C ALA A 273 18.92 -29.67 5.07
N GLY A 274 18.96 -29.23 6.33
CA GLY A 274 20.15 -28.68 6.96
C GLY A 274 20.65 -27.36 6.34
N ILE A 275 19.78 -26.68 5.58
CA ILE A 275 20.08 -25.39 5.00
C ILE A 275 19.90 -24.35 6.11
N PRO A 276 20.95 -23.60 6.49
CA PRO A 276 20.82 -22.61 7.54
C PRO A 276 19.82 -21.53 7.10
N VAL A 277 18.70 -21.47 7.80
CA VAL A 277 17.79 -20.34 7.68
C VAL A 277 18.46 -19.19 8.44
N SER A 278 18.56 -18.01 7.83
CA SER A 278 19.39 -16.88 8.27
C SER A 278 19.29 -16.45 9.73
N TYR A 279 18.22 -16.82 10.44
CA TYR A 279 18.14 -16.56 11.88
C TYR A 279 19.08 -17.41 12.74
N THR A 280 19.71 -18.47 12.20
CA THR A 280 20.71 -19.26 12.92
C THR A 280 22.10 -18.61 12.94
N HIS A 281 22.38 -17.68 12.03
CA HIS A 281 23.63 -16.91 12.03
C HIS A 281 23.79 -15.98 13.23
N LEU A 282 22.72 -15.47 13.81
CA LEU A 282 22.78 -14.68 15.05
C LEU A 282 23.26 -15.51 16.25
N ARG A 283 23.09 -16.84 16.23
CA ARG A 283 23.51 -17.72 17.31
C ARG A 283 24.95 -18.22 17.16
N ALA A 284 25.49 -18.24 15.95
CA ALA A 284 26.86 -18.71 15.71
C ALA A 284 27.92 -17.65 16.12
N HIS A 285 27.57 -16.37 16.18
CA HIS A 285 28.48 -15.31 16.59
C HIS A 285 28.59 -15.15 18.12
N GLU A 286 27.64 -15.68 18.90
CA GLU A 286 27.69 -15.63 20.37
C GLU A 286 28.41 -16.81 21.03
N THR A 287 28.83 -17.82 20.28
CA THR A 287 29.53 -19.00 20.84
C THR A 287 31.02 -19.05 20.55
N THR A 288 31.61 -17.98 20.03
CA THR A 288 33.10 -17.83 19.90
C THR A 288 33.58 -16.59 20.66
N LEU A 289 33.44 -16.64 21.98
CA LEU A 289 34.23 -15.88 22.96
C LEU A 289 34.72 -16.83 24.02
#